data_4162b199ded0a70f10a99b7ba024441d
#
_entry.id   4162b199ded0a70f10a99b7ba024441d
#
_cell.length_a   1.000
_cell.length_b   1.000
_cell.length_c   1.000
_cell.angle_alpha   90.00
_cell.angle_beta   90.00
_cell.angle_gamma   90.00
#
_symmetry.space_group_name_H-M   'P 1'
#
loop_
_entity.id
_entity.type
_entity.pdbx_description
1 polymer ?
#
loop_
_entity_poly.entity_id
_entity_poly.type
_entity_poly.pdbx_seq_one_letter_code
_entity_poly.pdbx_strand_id
1 'polypeptide(L)'
;SPYGRASKQVLESLGMWSLFENKLILASNINQASSFIYSGNVDLGIISNSDKLKLKKYELGYFKEIPQSLYTQIKQDAILLKNSKKNQKAKLFFNFLKSNDAKKIIQSFGYRITN
;
A
#
# COMPACT_ATOMS: atom_id res chain seq x y z
N SER A 1 8.93 -6.10 4.48
CA SER A 1 7.98 -5.06 4.07
C SER A 1 6.59 -5.34 4.65
N PRO A 2 5.85 -4.33 5.11
CA PRO A 2 4.47 -4.52 5.59
C PRO A 2 3.55 -5.13 4.52
N TYR A 3 3.67 -4.71 3.28
CA TYR A 3 2.90 -5.25 2.15
C TYR A 3 3.23 -6.72 1.88
N GLY A 4 4.51 -7.10 1.95
CA GLY A 4 4.91 -8.50 1.78
C GLY A 4 4.35 -9.41 2.86
N ARG A 5 4.35 -8.96 4.12
CA ARG A 5 3.72 -9.69 5.23
C ARG A 5 2.21 -9.83 5.04
N ALA A 6 1.53 -8.75 4.65
CA ALA A 6 0.10 -8.78 4.37
C ALA A 6 -0.22 -9.73 3.20
N SER A 7 0.58 -9.70 2.14
CA SER A 7 0.42 -10.62 1.00
C SER A 7 0.56 -12.09 1.42
N LYS A 8 1.52 -12.41 2.27
CA LYS A 8 1.67 -13.74 2.84
C LYS A 8 0.44 -14.14 3.65
N GLN A 9 -0.03 -13.28 4.55
CA GLN A 9 -1.23 -13.51 5.34
C GLN A 9 -2.46 -13.79 4.48
N VAL A 10 -2.62 -13.08 3.37
CA VAL A 10 -3.72 -13.33 2.42
C VAL A 10 -3.64 -14.74 1.87
N LEU A 11 -2.48 -15.16 1.38
CA LEU A 11 -2.30 -16.51 0.83
C LEU A 11 -2.49 -17.59 1.89
N GLU A 12 -2.01 -17.36 3.10
CA GLU A 12 -2.23 -18.28 4.24
C GLU A 12 -3.71 -18.35 4.62
N SER A 13 -4.40 -17.20 4.71
CA SER A 13 -5.84 -17.14 5.06
C SER A 13 -6.72 -17.84 4.03
N LEU A 14 -6.30 -17.86 2.77
CA LEU A 14 -6.97 -18.56 1.68
C LEU A 14 -6.54 -20.04 1.54
N GLY A 15 -5.61 -20.51 2.37
CA GLY A 15 -5.04 -21.87 2.26
C GLY A 15 -4.20 -22.07 1.00
N MET A 16 -3.67 -21.00 0.41
CA MET A 16 -2.97 -21.03 -0.87
C MET A 16 -1.46 -20.88 -0.74
N TRP A 17 -0.93 -20.68 0.47
CA TRP A 17 0.49 -20.41 0.65
C TRP A 17 1.39 -21.51 0.04
N SER A 18 1.16 -22.77 0.39
CA SER A 18 1.96 -23.90 -0.11
C SER A 18 1.89 -24.10 -1.63
N LEU A 19 0.80 -23.62 -2.26
CA LEU A 19 0.65 -23.66 -3.71
C LEU A 19 1.53 -22.62 -4.41
N PHE A 20 1.76 -21.48 -3.77
CA PHE A 20 2.46 -20.35 -4.39
C PHE A 20 3.86 -20.10 -3.86
N GLU A 21 4.23 -20.56 -2.66
CA GLU A 21 5.52 -20.21 -2.01
C GLU A 21 6.77 -20.46 -2.90
N ASN A 22 6.76 -21.52 -3.72
CA ASN A 22 7.85 -21.84 -4.62
C ASN A 22 7.76 -21.13 -5.99
N LYS A 23 6.70 -20.36 -6.21
CA LYS A 23 6.46 -19.63 -7.47
C LYS A 23 6.56 -18.12 -7.29
N LEU A 24 6.86 -17.66 -6.07
CA LEU A 24 6.91 -16.24 -5.76
C LEU A 24 8.13 -15.57 -6.38
N ILE A 25 7.90 -14.46 -7.03
CA ILE A 25 8.93 -13.50 -7.41
C ILE A 25 8.88 -12.37 -6.37
N LEU A 26 9.91 -12.34 -5.52
CA LEU A 26 9.98 -11.36 -4.44
C LEU A 26 10.57 -10.05 -4.94
N ALA A 27 9.83 -8.96 -4.71
CA ALA A 27 10.30 -7.62 -4.96
C ALA A 27 10.97 -7.05 -3.70
N SER A 28 11.98 -6.22 -3.88
CA SER A 28 12.68 -5.54 -2.78
C SER A 28 11.82 -4.43 -2.14
N ASN A 29 10.85 -3.89 -2.88
CA ASN A 29 9.89 -2.88 -2.42
C ASN A 29 8.61 -2.93 -3.26
N ILE A 30 7.59 -2.19 -2.83
CA ILE A 30 6.29 -2.20 -3.49
C ILE A 30 6.31 -1.63 -4.91
N ASN A 31 7.17 -0.66 -5.19
CA ASN A 31 7.31 -0.10 -6.53
C ASN A 31 7.88 -1.12 -7.51
N GLN A 32 8.83 -1.94 -7.09
CA GLN A 32 9.38 -3.01 -7.90
C GLN A 32 8.32 -4.09 -8.18
N ALA A 33 7.47 -4.42 -7.20
CA ALA A 33 6.34 -5.33 -7.41
C ALA A 33 5.41 -4.82 -8.51
N SER A 34 5.06 -3.53 -8.48
CA SER A 34 4.27 -2.88 -9.52
C SER A 34 4.97 -2.91 -10.88
N SER A 35 6.30 -2.73 -10.90
CA SER A 35 7.10 -2.78 -12.13
C SER A 35 7.09 -4.17 -12.78
N PHE A 36 7.12 -5.24 -12.00
CA PHE A 36 7.03 -6.60 -12.53
C PHE A 36 5.70 -6.87 -13.22
N ILE A 37 4.61 -6.33 -12.69
CA ILE A 37 3.28 -6.42 -13.33
C ILE A 37 3.28 -5.61 -14.62
N TYR A 38 3.75 -4.36 -14.55
CA TYR A 38 3.80 -3.45 -15.70
C TYR A 38 4.61 -4.02 -16.88
N SER A 39 5.73 -4.64 -16.59
CA SER A 39 6.61 -5.24 -17.61
C SER A 39 6.16 -6.60 -18.12
N GLY A 40 5.08 -7.17 -17.56
CA GLY A 40 4.60 -8.51 -17.92
C GLY A 40 5.48 -9.66 -17.44
N ASN A 41 6.37 -9.42 -16.48
CA ASN A 41 7.24 -10.44 -15.93
C ASN A 41 6.56 -11.38 -14.92
N VAL A 42 5.34 -11.05 -14.55
CA VAL A 42 4.50 -11.87 -13.66
C VAL A 42 3.05 -11.90 -14.17
N ASP A 43 2.37 -13.01 -13.98
CA ASP A 43 0.96 -13.15 -14.38
C ASP A 43 0.00 -12.53 -13.35
N LEU A 44 0.41 -12.47 -12.09
CA LEU A 44 -0.38 -11.95 -10.99
C LEU A 44 0.52 -11.28 -9.97
N GLY A 45 0.06 -10.17 -9.39
CA GLY A 45 0.78 -9.48 -8.32
C GLY A 45 -0.16 -8.91 -7.27
N ILE A 46 0.30 -8.90 -6.03
CA ILE A 46 -0.36 -8.19 -4.93
C ILE A 46 0.36 -6.86 -4.74
N ILE A 47 -0.37 -5.77 -4.87
CA ILE A 47 0.15 -4.41 -4.86
C ILE A 47 -0.64 -3.53 -3.89
N SER A 48 -0.15 -2.32 -3.65
CA SER A 48 -0.90 -1.34 -2.88
C SER A 48 -2.07 -0.77 -3.67
N ASN A 49 -3.13 -0.36 -2.98
CA ASN A 49 -4.27 0.29 -3.62
C ASN A 49 -3.88 1.62 -4.30
N SER A 50 -2.87 2.31 -3.78
CA SER A 50 -2.33 3.52 -4.41
C SER A 50 -1.64 3.24 -5.74
N ASP A 51 -0.98 2.09 -5.89
CA ASP A 51 -0.36 1.71 -7.16
C ASP A 51 -1.37 1.26 -8.21
N LYS A 52 -2.51 0.70 -7.78
CA LYS A 52 -3.63 0.41 -8.67
C LYS A 52 -4.02 1.64 -9.51
N LEU A 53 -4.08 2.82 -8.89
CA LEU A 53 -4.44 4.07 -9.58
C LEU A 53 -3.43 4.43 -10.68
N LYS A 54 -2.15 4.13 -10.46
CA LYS A 54 -1.09 4.34 -11.47
C LYS A 54 -1.17 3.33 -12.61
N LEU A 55 -1.41 2.06 -12.28
CA LEU A 55 -1.39 0.97 -13.25
C LEU A 55 -2.69 0.90 -14.07
N LYS A 56 -3.80 1.35 -13.53
CA LYS A 56 -5.11 1.30 -14.19
C LYS A 56 -5.12 2.00 -15.55
N LYS A 57 -4.35 3.08 -15.71
CA LYS A 57 -4.22 3.82 -16.98
C LYS A 57 -3.56 3.00 -18.10
N TYR A 58 -2.85 1.93 -17.79
CA TYR A 58 -2.18 1.08 -18.78
C TYR A 58 -3.02 -0.12 -19.23
N GLU A 59 -4.25 -0.25 -18.73
CA GLU A 59 -5.19 -1.33 -19.10
C GLU A 59 -4.58 -2.75 -18.99
N LEU A 60 -3.77 -2.98 -17.94
CA LEU A 60 -2.96 -4.19 -17.76
C LEU A 60 -3.75 -5.43 -17.30
N GLY A 61 -5.06 -5.36 -17.19
CA GLY A 61 -5.88 -6.48 -16.77
C GLY A 61 -6.88 -6.13 -15.67
N TYR A 62 -7.18 -7.10 -14.82
CA TYR A 62 -8.20 -6.95 -13.78
C TYR A 62 -7.58 -6.61 -12.43
N PHE A 63 -8.20 -5.64 -11.75
CA PHE A 63 -7.87 -5.28 -10.36
C PHE A 63 -9.01 -5.70 -9.46
N LYS A 64 -8.68 -6.41 -8.40
CA LYS A 64 -9.63 -6.76 -7.35
C LYS A 64 -9.06 -6.37 -6.00
N GLU A 65 -9.85 -5.67 -5.21
CA GLU A 65 -9.47 -5.33 -3.85
C GLU A 65 -9.55 -6.56 -2.96
N ILE A 66 -8.51 -6.78 -2.17
CA ILE A 66 -8.42 -7.88 -1.21
C ILE A 66 -9.19 -7.48 0.05
N PRO A 67 -10.14 -8.29 0.52
CA PRO A 67 -10.88 -8.01 1.75
C PRO A 67 -9.95 -7.84 2.96
N GLN A 68 -10.21 -6.82 3.77
CA GLN A 68 -9.42 -6.52 4.98
C GLN A 68 -9.39 -7.68 5.98
N SER A 69 -10.41 -8.54 5.95
CA SER A 69 -10.49 -9.73 6.84
C SER A 69 -9.39 -10.77 6.61
N LEU A 70 -8.70 -10.71 5.47
CA LEU A 70 -7.66 -11.68 5.08
C LEU A 70 -6.25 -11.32 5.56
N TYR A 71 -6.04 -10.11 6.07
CA TYR A 71 -4.73 -9.65 6.51
C TYR A 71 -4.83 -8.59 7.61
N THR A 72 -3.74 -8.42 8.37
CA THR A 72 -3.64 -7.36 9.37
C THR A 72 -3.54 -6.00 8.69
N GLN A 73 -4.35 -5.05 9.14
CA GLN A 73 -4.36 -3.69 8.61
C GLN A 73 -2.97 -3.06 8.65
N ILE A 74 -2.55 -2.51 7.53
CA ILE A 74 -1.30 -1.74 7.42
C ILE A 74 -1.60 -0.29 7.81
N LYS A 75 -1.13 0.13 8.99
CA LYS A 75 -1.28 1.50 9.48
C LYS A 75 -0.06 2.32 9.10
N GLN A 76 -0.29 3.55 8.71
CA GLN A 76 0.74 4.55 8.44
C GLN A 76 0.45 5.79 9.28
N ASP A 77 1.43 6.20 10.05
CA ASP A 77 1.33 7.32 10.98
C ASP A 77 2.39 8.37 10.67
N ALA A 78 2.11 9.60 11.05
CA ALA A 78 3.06 10.70 11.02
C ALA A 78 3.44 11.09 12.44
N ILE A 79 4.69 11.49 12.65
CA ILE A 79 5.17 11.98 13.94
C ILE A 79 5.90 13.31 13.78
N LEU A 80 5.60 14.27 14.66
CA LEU A 80 6.39 15.49 14.79
C LEU A 80 7.47 15.26 15.88
N LEU A 81 8.71 15.21 15.46
CA LEU A 81 9.84 14.97 16.38
C LEU A 81 10.00 16.10 17.41
N LYS A 82 10.47 15.74 18.61
CA LYS A 82 10.73 16.71 19.69
C LYS A 82 11.64 17.85 19.26
N ASN A 83 12.69 17.54 18.51
CA ASN A 83 13.65 18.53 18.01
C ASN A 83 13.05 19.49 16.97
N SER A 84 11.93 19.15 16.39
CA SER A 84 11.23 19.96 15.39
C SER A 84 10.15 20.86 16.00
N LYS A 85 9.94 20.85 17.31
CA LYS A 85 8.90 21.66 17.98
C LYS A 85 9.04 23.16 17.74
N LYS A 86 10.25 23.67 17.52
CA LYS A 86 10.51 25.08 17.18
C LYS A 86 10.39 25.38 15.68
N ASN A 87 10.23 24.35 14.83
CA ASN A 87 10.07 24.51 13.40
C ASN A 87 8.60 24.78 13.07
N GLN A 88 8.27 26.02 12.81
CA GLN A 88 6.88 26.43 12.52
C GLN A 88 6.33 25.78 11.24
N LYS A 89 7.16 25.61 10.21
CA LYS A 89 6.75 24.96 8.95
C LYS A 89 6.41 23.49 9.16
N ALA A 90 7.21 22.78 9.96
CA ALA A 90 6.95 21.38 10.31
C ALA A 90 5.64 21.23 11.09
N LYS A 91 5.36 22.14 12.03
CA LYS A 91 4.10 22.16 12.78
C LYS A 91 2.90 22.44 11.88
N LEU A 92 3.00 23.41 10.99
CA LEU A 92 1.95 23.75 10.04
C LEU A 92 1.63 22.55 9.13
N PHE A 93 2.64 21.90 8.61
CA PHE A 93 2.45 20.70 7.79
C PHE A 93 1.82 19.55 8.58
N PHE A 94 2.31 19.30 9.79
CA PHE A 94 1.75 18.25 10.66
C PHE A 94 0.27 18.50 10.97
N ASN A 95 -0.09 19.77 11.27
CA ASN A 95 -1.49 20.15 11.49
C ASN A 95 -2.33 20.06 10.22
N PHE A 96 -1.76 20.42 9.07
CA PHE A 96 -2.42 20.26 7.77
C PHE A 96 -2.81 18.81 7.50
N LEU A 97 -1.94 17.84 7.85
CA LEU A 97 -2.23 16.41 7.68
C LEU A 97 -3.51 15.94 8.39
N LYS A 98 -3.95 16.66 9.43
CA LYS A 98 -5.19 16.39 10.18
C LYS A 98 -6.41 17.07 9.56
N SER A 99 -6.23 17.96 8.60
CA SER A 99 -7.30 18.72 7.97
C SER A 99 -8.17 17.84 7.07
N ASN A 100 -9.41 18.29 6.83
CA ASN A 100 -10.30 17.63 5.88
C ASN A 100 -9.76 17.64 4.46
N ASP A 101 -9.07 18.68 4.06
CA ASP A 101 -8.45 18.77 2.74
C ASP A 101 -7.35 17.71 2.57
N ALA A 102 -6.47 17.56 3.57
CA ALA A 102 -5.45 16.51 3.54
C ALA A 102 -6.07 15.11 3.52
N LYS A 103 -7.12 14.88 4.32
CA LYS A 103 -7.85 13.59 4.32
C LYS A 103 -8.42 13.26 2.94
N LYS A 104 -9.02 14.23 2.25
CA LYS A 104 -9.52 14.04 0.88
C LYS A 104 -8.41 13.68 -0.10
N ILE A 105 -7.26 14.35 0.00
CA ILE A 105 -6.09 14.06 -0.83
C ILE A 105 -5.60 12.62 -0.57
N ILE A 106 -5.43 12.24 0.70
CA ILE A 106 -4.98 10.90 1.08
C ILE A 106 -5.95 9.84 0.55
N GLN A 107 -7.25 10.03 0.70
CA GLN A 107 -8.27 9.12 0.20
C GLN A 107 -8.27 9.04 -1.32
N SER A 108 -8.00 10.13 -2.03
CA SER A 108 -7.90 10.14 -3.50
C SER A 108 -6.76 9.26 -4.03
N PHE A 109 -5.72 9.02 -3.21
CA PHE A 109 -4.63 8.10 -3.50
C PHE A 109 -4.90 6.65 -3.07
N GLY A 110 -6.13 6.32 -2.69
CA GLY A 110 -6.54 4.95 -2.36
C GLY A 110 -6.28 4.53 -0.92
N TYR A 111 -5.89 5.46 -0.05
CA TYR A 111 -5.72 5.19 1.38
C TYR A 111 -7.04 5.36 2.13
N ARG A 112 -7.22 4.58 3.18
CA ARG A 112 -8.33 4.76 4.12
C ARG A 112 -7.88 5.62 5.29
N ILE A 113 -8.79 6.49 5.74
CA ILE A 113 -8.57 7.30 6.94
C ILE A 113 -9.21 6.59 8.11
N THR A 114 -8.41 6.34 9.13
CA THR A 114 -8.89 5.88 10.44
C THR A 114 -8.77 7.04 11.42
N ASN A 115 -9.86 7.40 12.03
CA ASN A 115 -9.88 8.47 13.04
C ASN A 115 -9.41 7.95 14.40
#